data_7a18bd27e6fedd3b1415856835eb7503
#
_entry.id   7a18bd27e6fedd3b1415856835eb7503
#
_cell.length_a   1.000
_cell.length_b   1.000
_cell.length_c   1.000
_cell.angle_alpha   90.00
_cell.angle_beta   90.00
_cell.angle_gamma   90.00
#
_symmetry.space_group_name_H-M   'P 1'
#
loop_
_entity.id
_entity.type
_entity.pdbx_description
1 polymer ?
#
loop_
_entity_poly.entity_id
_entity_poly.type
_entity_poly.pdbx_seq_one_letter_code
_entity_poly.pdbx_strand_id
1 'polypeptide(L)'
;MTIKVEDNKIIFSRTIEAPIEKVFDAYTTKALFEKWFHPKDASTKVFRFNAVSGGDAFYAIKTPTMISYTLAEYKTVKRPYLIEYIDSFATPQGAKDTKMPSMKITLSFSEFNTTKTTVTSTSVFPTKEAAQQVINMGVEQGMNQTLDQLDALLK
;
A
#
# COMPACT_ATOMS: atom_id res chain seq x y z
N MET A 1 -11.91 10.65 -3.92
CA MET A 1 -11.56 9.28 -3.53
C MET A 1 -12.80 8.42 -3.45
N THR A 2 -12.74 7.21 -3.94
CA THR A 2 -13.84 6.26 -3.86
C THR A 2 -13.39 4.97 -3.20
N ILE A 3 -14.28 4.35 -2.43
CA ILE A 3 -14.06 3.03 -1.84
C ILE A 3 -15.28 2.15 -2.10
N LYS A 4 -15.03 0.89 -2.46
CA LYS A 4 -16.08 -0.07 -2.75
C LYS A 4 -15.72 -1.41 -2.11
N VAL A 5 -16.69 -2.05 -1.46
CA VAL A 5 -16.52 -3.37 -0.87
C VAL A 5 -17.37 -4.36 -1.65
N GLU A 6 -16.74 -5.42 -2.17
CA GLU A 6 -17.39 -6.49 -2.91
C GLU A 6 -16.93 -7.83 -2.35
N ASP A 7 -17.80 -8.53 -1.61
CA ASP A 7 -17.47 -9.81 -0.96
C ASP A 7 -16.19 -9.71 -0.13
N ASN A 8 -15.12 -10.39 -0.55
CA ASN A 8 -13.83 -10.40 0.12
C ASN A 8 -12.84 -9.40 -0.46
N LYS A 9 -13.32 -8.40 -1.24
CA LYS A 9 -12.46 -7.40 -1.89
C LYS A 9 -12.78 -6.00 -1.41
N ILE A 10 -11.72 -5.21 -1.24
CA ILE A 10 -11.85 -3.76 -1.03
C ILE A 10 -11.16 -3.08 -2.21
N ILE A 11 -11.90 -2.27 -2.94
CA ILE A 11 -11.40 -1.53 -4.09
C ILE A 11 -11.39 -0.05 -3.73
N PHE A 12 -10.22 0.56 -3.84
CA PHE A 12 -9.98 1.94 -3.45
C PHE A 12 -9.36 2.70 -4.60
N SER A 13 -9.88 3.88 -4.93
CA SER A 13 -9.37 4.66 -6.05
C SER A 13 -9.19 6.12 -5.66
N ARG A 14 -8.06 6.70 -6.07
CA ARG A 14 -7.77 8.12 -5.84
C ARG A 14 -6.89 8.68 -6.95
N THR A 15 -7.13 9.94 -7.30
CA THR A 15 -6.31 10.69 -8.26
C THR A 15 -5.25 11.48 -7.50
N ILE A 16 -4.01 11.33 -7.92
CA ILE A 16 -2.83 12.01 -7.36
C ILE A 16 -2.37 13.05 -8.36
N GLU A 17 -2.04 14.25 -7.89
CA GLU A 17 -1.62 15.37 -8.74
C GLU A 17 -0.12 15.28 -9.08
N ALA A 18 0.25 14.22 -9.80
CA ALA A 18 1.60 14.01 -10.31
C ALA A 18 1.57 13.06 -11.51
N PRO A 19 2.57 13.15 -12.40
CA PRO A 19 2.67 12.23 -13.55
C PRO A 19 2.85 10.77 -13.11
N ILE A 20 2.43 9.85 -13.96
CA ILE A 20 2.36 8.42 -13.63
C ILE A 20 3.72 7.83 -13.21
N GLU A 21 4.81 8.23 -13.84
CA GLU A 21 6.15 7.74 -13.51
C GLU A 21 6.54 8.16 -12.10
N LYS A 22 6.23 9.39 -11.71
CA LYS A 22 6.53 9.88 -10.36
C LYS A 22 5.73 9.16 -9.29
N VAL A 23 4.45 8.91 -9.57
CA VAL A 23 3.58 8.19 -8.63
C VAL A 23 4.09 6.75 -8.47
N PHE A 24 4.36 6.07 -9.57
CA PHE A 24 4.88 4.70 -9.53
C PHE A 24 6.21 4.63 -8.76
N ASP A 25 7.13 5.55 -9.04
CA ASP A 25 8.45 5.56 -8.39
C ASP A 25 8.35 5.80 -6.88
N ALA A 26 7.32 6.54 -6.43
CA ALA A 26 7.09 6.75 -5.00
C ALA A 26 6.71 5.46 -4.27
N TYR A 27 6.08 4.50 -4.96
CA TYR A 27 5.76 3.18 -4.41
C TYR A 27 6.93 2.21 -4.46
N THR A 28 7.91 2.43 -5.32
CA THR A 28 8.96 1.44 -5.62
C THR A 28 10.36 1.90 -5.26
N THR A 29 10.53 3.10 -4.71
CA THR A 29 11.81 3.65 -4.27
C THR A 29 11.82 3.78 -2.75
N LYS A 30 12.77 3.12 -2.09
CA LYS A 30 12.87 3.09 -0.62
C LYS A 30 12.80 4.49 0.01
N ALA A 31 13.63 5.40 -0.46
CA ALA A 31 13.74 6.75 0.11
C ALA A 31 12.42 7.53 -0.01
N LEU A 32 11.68 7.34 -1.09
CA LEU A 32 10.38 7.97 -1.28
C LEU A 32 9.30 7.28 -0.46
N PHE A 33 9.28 5.95 -0.50
CA PHE A 33 8.28 5.13 0.21
C PHE A 33 8.24 5.44 1.70
N GLU A 34 9.40 5.58 2.34
CA GLU A 34 9.50 5.89 3.76
C GLU A 34 8.89 7.25 4.13
N LYS A 35 8.82 8.18 3.16
CA LYS A 35 8.34 9.54 3.42
C LYS A 35 6.84 9.66 3.46
N TRP A 36 6.11 8.74 2.84
CA TRP A 36 4.66 8.92 2.72
C TRP A 36 3.83 7.72 3.12
N PHE A 37 4.39 6.50 3.10
CA PHE A 37 3.60 5.28 3.28
C PHE A 37 3.31 5.00 4.75
N HIS A 38 2.49 5.85 5.36
CA HIS A 38 2.01 5.70 6.74
C HIS A 38 0.87 6.68 6.98
N PRO A 39 -0.01 6.40 7.97
CA PRO A 39 -1.03 7.36 8.38
C PRO A 39 -0.40 8.61 8.99
N LYS A 40 -1.22 9.63 9.20
CA LYS A 40 -0.82 10.85 9.90
C LYS A 40 -0.26 10.51 11.28
N ASP A 41 0.79 11.22 11.69
CA ASP A 41 1.47 11.05 12.97
C ASP A 41 2.17 9.69 13.15
N ALA A 42 2.38 8.97 12.05
CA ALA A 42 3.14 7.73 12.02
C ALA A 42 4.43 7.91 11.21
N SER A 43 5.29 6.91 11.26
CA SER A 43 6.50 6.86 10.44
C SER A 43 6.74 5.45 9.93
N THR A 44 7.45 5.34 8.82
CA THR A 44 7.82 4.06 8.22
C THR A 44 9.32 3.89 8.23
N LYS A 45 9.78 2.75 8.73
CA LYS A 45 11.19 2.36 8.66
C LYS A 45 11.31 1.12 7.78
N VAL A 46 12.07 1.24 6.71
CA VAL A 46 12.30 0.14 5.78
C VAL A 46 13.59 -0.58 6.13
N PHE A 47 13.51 -1.90 6.35
CA PHE A 47 14.66 -2.76 6.65
C PHE A 47 15.21 -3.41 5.39
N ARG A 48 14.35 -3.73 4.42
CA ARG A 48 14.72 -4.33 3.15
C ARG A 48 13.71 -3.86 2.10
N PHE A 49 14.20 -3.54 0.91
CA PHE A 49 13.30 -3.01 -0.13
C PHE A 49 13.82 -3.39 -1.50
N ASN A 50 13.14 -4.33 -2.13
CA ASN A 50 13.46 -4.77 -3.49
C ASN A 50 12.14 -4.92 -4.27
N ALA A 51 11.63 -3.79 -4.77
CA ALA A 51 10.33 -3.70 -5.42
C ALA A 51 10.43 -4.07 -6.90
N VAL A 52 10.75 -5.33 -7.16
CA VAL A 52 10.80 -5.91 -8.51
C VAL A 52 10.03 -7.21 -8.51
N SER A 53 9.63 -7.70 -9.68
CA SER A 53 8.96 -8.99 -9.79
C SER A 53 9.84 -10.08 -9.17
N GLY A 54 9.29 -10.82 -8.19
CA GLY A 54 10.02 -11.82 -7.41
C GLY A 54 10.79 -11.30 -6.22
N GLY A 55 10.85 -9.98 -6.02
CA GLY A 55 11.49 -9.37 -4.86
C GLY A 55 10.55 -9.24 -3.67
N ASP A 56 11.04 -8.62 -2.59
CA ASP A 56 10.22 -8.37 -1.42
C ASP A 56 10.61 -7.06 -0.72
N ALA A 57 9.76 -6.64 0.22
CA ALA A 57 10.04 -5.52 1.11
C ALA A 57 9.64 -5.92 2.53
N PHE A 58 10.46 -5.49 3.50
CA PHE A 58 10.17 -5.66 4.92
C PHE A 58 10.32 -4.32 5.62
N TYR A 59 9.26 -3.88 6.29
CA TYR A 59 9.24 -2.57 6.92
C TYR A 59 8.34 -2.56 8.15
N ALA A 60 8.52 -1.53 8.98
CA ALA A 60 7.71 -1.28 10.16
C ALA A 60 7.02 0.06 10.02
N ILE A 61 5.76 0.11 10.48
CA ILE A 61 5.02 1.36 10.63
C ILE A 61 4.86 1.61 12.12
N LYS A 62 5.39 2.74 12.58
CA LYS A 62 5.34 3.14 13.98
C LYS A 62 4.33 4.24 14.16
N THR A 63 3.33 3.99 15.00
CA THR A 63 2.36 4.99 15.45
C THR A 63 2.69 5.39 16.90
N PRO A 64 2.02 6.42 17.46
CA PRO A 64 2.26 6.77 18.87
C PRO A 64 1.96 5.63 19.86
N THR A 65 1.14 4.64 19.48
CA THR A 65 0.69 3.59 20.40
C THR A 65 1.22 2.20 20.06
N MET A 66 1.75 1.97 18.84
CA MET A 66 2.16 0.62 18.44
C MET A 66 3.15 0.63 17.29
N ILE A 67 3.82 -0.52 17.09
CA ILE A 67 4.67 -0.78 15.95
C ILE A 67 4.11 -2.02 15.25
N SER A 68 3.87 -1.93 13.95
CA SER A 68 3.46 -3.08 13.15
C SER A 68 4.50 -3.35 12.05
N TYR A 69 4.74 -4.64 11.80
CA TYR A 69 5.72 -5.09 10.81
C TYR A 69 4.98 -5.69 9.62
N THR A 70 5.48 -5.44 8.42
CA THR A 70 4.88 -5.89 7.18
C THR A 70 5.91 -6.51 6.26
N LEU A 71 5.55 -7.65 5.67
CA LEU A 71 6.30 -8.29 4.59
C LEU A 71 5.46 -8.19 3.32
N ALA A 72 6.00 -7.56 2.30
CA ALA A 72 5.38 -7.47 0.98
C ALA A 72 6.18 -8.35 0.02
N GLU A 73 5.52 -9.32 -0.60
CA GLU A 73 6.15 -10.22 -1.55
C GLU A 73 5.65 -9.88 -2.95
N TYR A 74 6.51 -9.25 -3.76
CA TYR A 74 6.13 -8.78 -5.09
C TYR A 74 6.01 -9.94 -6.07
N LYS A 75 4.87 -10.00 -6.76
CA LYS A 75 4.63 -10.99 -7.81
C LYS A 75 4.88 -10.38 -9.19
N THR A 76 4.33 -9.21 -9.43
CA THR A 76 4.47 -8.50 -10.70
C THR A 76 4.76 -7.03 -10.44
N VAL A 77 5.79 -6.51 -11.07
CA VAL A 77 6.09 -5.07 -11.05
C VAL A 77 6.34 -4.65 -12.49
N LYS A 78 5.41 -3.86 -13.06
CA LYS A 78 5.48 -3.37 -14.43
C LYS A 78 5.37 -1.86 -14.45
N ARG A 79 6.50 -1.19 -14.53
CA ARG A 79 6.56 0.27 -14.54
C ARG A 79 5.95 0.82 -15.83
N PRO A 80 5.11 1.84 -15.78
CA PRO A 80 4.58 2.54 -14.61
C PRO A 80 3.13 2.16 -14.29
N TYR A 81 2.65 0.97 -14.66
CA TYR A 81 1.23 0.64 -14.71
C TYR A 81 0.73 -0.32 -13.63
N LEU A 82 1.58 -1.22 -13.12
CA LEU A 82 1.06 -2.34 -12.33
C LEU A 82 2.04 -2.79 -11.25
N ILE A 83 1.52 -2.98 -10.03
CA ILE A 83 2.23 -3.67 -8.94
C ILE A 83 1.25 -4.68 -8.34
N GLU A 84 1.65 -5.96 -8.30
CA GLU A 84 0.90 -7.01 -7.61
C GLU A 84 1.78 -7.61 -6.53
N TYR A 85 1.28 -7.72 -5.31
CA TYR A 85 2.04 -8.28 -4.21
C TYR A 85 1.15 -8.94 -3.17
N ILE A 86 1.76 -9.81 -2.36
CA ILE A 86 1.12 -10.40 -1.19
C ILE A 86 1.56 -9.59 0.01
N ASP A 87 0.61 -9.04 0.73
CA ASP A 87 0.85 -8.23 1.92
C ASP A 87 0.55 -9.07 3.15
N SER A 88 1.53 -9.23 4.02
CA SER A 88 1.42 -10.07 5.20
C SER A 88 1.90 -9.33 6.44
N PHE A 89 1.25 -9.57 7.57
CA PHE A 89 1.84 -9.19 8.85
C PHE A 89 3.12 -9.98 9.06
N ALA A 90 4.12 -9.35 9.66
CA ALA A 90 5.42 -9.97 9.90
C ALA A 90 5.80 -9.87 11.36
N THR A 91 6.74 -10.74 11.77
CA THR A 91 7.39 -10.66 13.07
C THR A 91 8.47 -9.57 13.04
N PRO A 92 8.95 -9.09 14.19
CA PRO A 92 10.07 -8.15 14.22
C PRO A 92 11.35 -8.68 13.56
N GLN A 93 11.48 -9.99 13.39
CA GLN A 93 12.63 -10.64 12.76
C GLN A 93 12.47 -10.78 11.24
N GLY A 94 11.33 -10.35 10.67
CA GLY A 94 11.10 -10.36 9.24
C GLY A 94 10.46 -11.63 8.69
N ALA A 95 9.97 -12.50 9.55
CA ALA A 95 9.25 -13.71 9.14
C ALA A 95 7.75 -13.39 9.00
N LYS A 96 7.08 -14.07 8.06
CA LYS A 96 5.63 -13.95 7.92
C LYS A 96 4.94 -14.42 9.22
N ASP A 97 4.00 -13.63 9.73
CA ASP A 97 3.17 -14.03 10.86
C ASP A 97 2.02 -14.89 10.35
N THR A 98 2.17 -16.21 10.53
CA THR A 98 1.19 -17.18 10.02
C THR A 98 -0.13 -17.20 10.81
N LYS A 99 -0.20 -16.48 11.92
CA LYS A 99 -1.44 -16.36 12.72
C LYS A 99 -2.40 -15.32 12.15
N MET A 100 -1.90 -14.45 11.27
CA MET A 100 -2.70 -13.38 10.68
C MET A 100 -2.91 -13.67 9.19
N PRO A 101 -4.07 -13.28 8.63
CA PRO A 101 -4.32 -13.49 7.21
C PRO A 101 -3.43 -12.59 6.36
N SER A 102 -3.01 -13.13 5.22
CA SER A 102 -2.35 -12.34 4.17
C SER A 102 -3.41 -11.84 3.20
N MET A 103 -3.12 -10.75 2.50
CA MET A 103 -4.01 -10.26 1.44
C MET A 103 -3.23 -10.05 0.15
N LYS A 104 -3.90 -10.27 -0.97
CA LYS A 104 -3.34 -9.97 -2.28
C LYS A 104 -3.73 -8.55 -2.67
N ILE A 105 -2.73 -7.74 -2.97
CA ILE A 105 -2.95 -6.35 -3.37
C ILE A 105 -2.51 -6.15 -4.81
N THR A 106 -3.39 -5.53 -5.59
CA THR A 106 -3.11 -5.11 -6.95
C THR A 106 -3.23 -3.59 -7.00
N LEU A 107 -2.15 -2.92 -7.39
CA LEU A 107 -2.12 -1.48 -7.60
C LEU A 107 -2.07 -1.24 -9.11
N SER A 108 -3.08 -0.57 -9.64
CA SER A 108 -3.14 -0.16 -11.04
C SER A 108 -2.97 1.34 -11.11
N PHE A 109 -2.11 1.78 -12.02
CA PHE A 109 -1.82 3.19 -12.25
C PHE A 109 -2.27 3.54 -13.65
N SER A 110 -3.11 4.57 -13.78
CA SER A 110 -3.56 5.04 -15.09
C SER A 110 -3.45 6.55 -15.17
N GLU A 111 -3.11 7.06 -16.34
CA GLU A 111 -3.02 8.48 -16.56
C GLU A 111 -4.44 9.08 -16.60
N PHE A 112 -4.73 9.96 -15.65
CA PHE A 112 -5.94 10.78 -15.73
C PHE A 112 -5.72 11.87 -16.81
N ASN A 113 -4.53 12.46 -16.79
CA ASN A 113 -4.01 13.34 -17.83
C ASN A 113 -2.48 13.40 -17.66
N THR A 114 -1.78 14.29 -18.39
CA THR A 114 -0.30 14.35 -18.34
C THR A 114 0.26 14.76 -16.99
N THR A 115 -0.56 15.35 -16.10
CA THR A 115 -0.14 15.88 -14.80
C THR A 115 -0.79 15.17 -13.62
N LYS A 116 -1.73 14.25 -13.85
CA LYS A 116 -2.47 13.54 -12.80
C LYS A 116 -2.57 12.06 -13.10
N THR A 117 -2.53 11.25 -12.04
CA THR A 117 -2.57 9.79 -12.12
C THR A 117 -3.67 9.26 -11.21
N THR A 118 -4.47 8.32 -11.70
CA THR A 118 -5.41 7.59 -10.87
C THR A 118 -4.78 6.30 -10.40
N VAL A 119 -4.73 6.11 -9.09
CA VAL A 119 -4.26 4.88 -8.46
C VAL A 119 -5.48 4.09 -7.99
N THR A 120 -5.58 2.84 -8.42
CA THR A 120 -6.64 1.93 -7.99
C THR A 120 -6.00 0.77 -7.24
N SER A 121 -6.38 0.60 -5.99
CA SER A 121 -5.90 -0.48 -5.13
C SER A 121 -7.02 -1.50 -4.94
N THR A 122 -6.75 -2.76 -5.27
CA THR A 122 -7.67 -3.87 -5.03
C THR A 122 -7.03 -4.80 -4.03
N SER A 123 -7.65 -4.94 -2.85
CA SER A 123 -7.19 -5.84 -1.80
C SER A 123 -8.14 -7.02 -1.71
N VAL A 124 -7.60 -8.23 -1.85
CA VAL A 124 -8.37 -9.48 -1.77
C VAL A 124 -8.01 -10.17 -0.46
N PHE A 125 -9.03 -10.37 0.37
CA PHE A 125 -8.89 -10.99 1.70
C PHE A 125 -9.26 -12.48 1.62
N PRO A 126 -8.82 -13.31 2.58
CA PRO A 126 -9.20 -14.74 2.59
C PRO A 126 -10.71 -14.96 2.74
N THR A 127 -11.40 -14.06 3.47
CA THR A 127 -12.84 -14.18 3.71
C THR A 127 -13.51 -12.81 3.63
N LYS A 128 -14.81 -12.82 3.41
CA LYS A 128 -15.65 -11.62 3.45
C LYS A 128 -15.60 -10.96 4.82
N GLU A 129 -15.59 -11.77 5.89
CA GLU A 129 -15.53 -11.28 7.28
C GLU A 129 -14.23 -10.54 7.55
N ALA A 130 -13.10 -11.03 7.02
CA ALA A 130 -11.80 -10.36 7.15
C ALA A 130 -11.82 -8.99 6.48
N ALA A 131 -12.40 -8.88 5.29
CA ALA A 131 -12.56 -7.60 4.59
C ALA A 131 -13.42 -6.64 5.40
N GLN A 132 -14.54 -7.12 5.92
CA GLN A 132 -15.44 -6.28 6.73
C GLN A 132 -14.77 -5.80 8.00
N GLN A 133 -13.97 -6.63 8.64
CA GLN A 133 -13.23 -6.27 9.85
C GLN A 133 -12.27 -5.11 9.57
N VAL A 134 -11.58 -5.14 8.46
CA VAL A 134 -10.65 -4.07 8.06
C VAL A 134 -11.41 -2.76 7.82
N ILE A 135 -12.56 -2.81 7.17
CA ILE A 135 -13.42 -1.64 6.97
C ILE A 135 -13.85 -1.06 8.33
N ASN A 136 -14.27 -1.92 9.26
CA ASN A 136 -14.71 -1.50 10.59
C ASN A 136 -13.58 -0.88 11.42
N MET A 137 -12.31 -1.20 11.11
CA MET A 137 -11.13 -0.63 11.76
C MET A 137 -10.75 0.75 11.23
N GLY A 138 -11.49 1.29 10.23
CA GLY A 138 -11.25 2.62 9.70
C GLY A 138 -10.18 2.70 8.62
N VAL A 139 -10.00 1.65 7.82
CA VAL A 139 -9.00 1.61 6.74
C VAL A 139 -9.18 2.76 5.74
N GLU A 140 -10.41 3.17 5.47
CA GLU A 140 -10.68 4.27 4.53
C GLU A 140 -10.00 5.56 4.97
N GLN A 141 -10.15 5.92 6.25
CA GLN A 141 -9.53 7.12 6.80
C GLN A 141 -7.99 7.01 6.77
N GLY A 142 -7.45 5.87 7.17
CA GLY A 142 -6.01 5.64 7.16
C GLY A 142 -5.42 5.71 5.76
N MET A 143 -6.06 5.11 4.78
CA MET A 143 -5.63 5.15 3.39
C MET A 143 -5.69 6.57 2.83
N ASN A 144 -6.75 7.31 3.16
CA ASN A 144 -6.89 8.68 2.70
C ASN A 144 -5.79 9.58 3.26
N GLN A 145 -5.46 9.44 4.53
CA GLN A 145 -4.35 10.17 5.16
C GLN A 145 -3.01 9.83 4.51
N THR A 146 -2.79 8.55 4.24
CA THR A 146 -1.56 8.07 3.59
C THR A 146 -1.41 8.67 2.19
N LEU A 147 -2.49 8.66 1.41
CA LEU A 147 -2.46 9.22 0.05
C LEU A 147 -2.41 10.75 0.04
N ASP A 148 -2.92 11.42 1.08
CA ASP A 148 -2.71 12.86 1.25
C ASP A 148 -1.22 13.17 1.37
N GLN A 149 -0.46 12.35 2.08
CA GLN A 149 0.99 12.51 2.23
C GLN A 149 1.73 12.27 0.92
N LEU A 150 1.28 11.28 0.13
CA LEU A 150 1.84 11.06 -1.20
C LEU A 150 1.62 12.27 -2.10
N ASP A 151 0.39 12.78 -2.11
CA ASP A 151 0.05 13.95 -2.92
C ASP A 151 0.89 15.18 -2.53
N ALA A 152 1.05 15.41 -1.24
CA ALA A 152 1.89 16.51 -0.74
C ALA A 152 3.36 16.33 -1.11
N LEU A 153 3.88 15.10 -1.06
CA LEU A 153 5.27 14.80 -1.40
C LEU A 153 5.60 15.08 -2.86
N LEU A 154 4.65 14.80 -3.75
CA LEU A 154 4.88 14.85 -5.20
C LEU A 154 4.47 16.19 -5.85
N LYS A 155 3.89 17.11 -5.08
CA LYS A 155 3.55 18.44 -5.56
C LYS A 155 4.78 19.28 -5.86
#